data_9defcea68bc7bddbe4e2b347a3a1c2e3
#
_entry.id   9defcea68bc7bddbe4e2b347a3a1c2e3
#
_cell.length_a   1.000
_cell.length_b   1.000
_cell.length_c   1.000
_cell.angle_alpha   90.00
_cell.angle_beta   90.00
_cell.angle_gamma   90.00
#
_symmetry.space_group_name_H-M   'P 1'
#
loop_
_entity.id
_entity.type
_entity.pdbx_description
1 polymer ?
#
loop_
_entity_poly.entity_id
_entity_poly.type
_entity_poly.pdbx_seq_one_letter_code
_entity_poly.pdbx_strand_id
1 'polypeptide(L)'
;MSISAACASGSHAVGLGYLLLQSGMQEIILCGGAQETNKYSMGSFDGLGVFSTREDTPQKASRPFDAGRDGLVPSGGAATLVLETYESAQRRGVPILAEIVGYGFSSNGGHISTPNVEGPATAMARALANAHMQAKDIDYINAHATSTLVGDANEAKAIHQLFGSHTPVSSTKSMTGHECWMAGASELVYSILMMQNDFIAPNINIEALDEDSQKLHIITQTTQQPIRAFLSNSFGFGGTNSAIIVKCGDETMR
;
A
#
# COMPACT_ATOMS: atom_id res chain seq x y z
N MET A 1 17.00 -12.98 4.76
CA MET A 1 15.73 -13.63 5.19
C MET A 1 14.68 -13.40 4.11
N SER A 2 13.86 -14.40 3.80
CA SER A 2 12.74 -14.25 2.87
C SER A 2 11.43 -14.19 3.64
N ILE A 3 10.54 -13.27 3.22
CA ILE A 3 9.19 -13.11 3.76
C ILE A 3 8.20 -13.51 2.67
N SER A 4 7.27 -14.38 3.01
CA SER A 4 6.21 -14.82 2.11
C SER A 4 4.85 -14.57 2.76
N ALA A 5 4.09 -13.65 2.21
CA ALA A 5 2.78 -13.22 2.69
C ALA A 5 1.88 -12.78 1.52
N ALA A 6 1.93 -13.53 0.42
CA ALA A 6 1.24 -13.19 -0.83
C ALA A 6 1.47 -11.71 -1.22
N CYS A 7 0.43 -10.99 -1.63
CA CYS A 7 0.55 -9.58 -2.07
C CYS A 7 1.07 -8.62 -1.00
N ALA A 8 1.08 -9.01 0.27
CA ALA A 8 1.60 -8.19 1.37
C ALA A 8 3.10 -8.45 1.69
N SER A 9 3.78 -9.34 0.95
CA SER A 9 5.16 -9.76 1.28
C SER A 9 6.15 -8.58 1.35
N GLY A 10 6.11 -7.66 0.37
CA GLY A 10 7.00 -6.49 0.33
C GLY A 10 6.78 -5.56 1.52
N SER A 11 5.52 -5.29 1.86
CA SER A 11 5.16 -4.48 3.02
C SER A 11 5.58 -5.17 4.33
N HIS A 12 5.33 -6.47 4.48
CA HIS A 12 5.78 -7.22 5.66
C HIS A 12 7.31 -7.27 5.78
N ALA A 13 8.04 -7.34 4.64
CA ALA A 13 9.50 -7.30 4.67
C ALA A 13 10.01 -5.97 5.24
N VAL A 14 9.39 -4.85 4.85
CA VAL A 14 9.72 -3.52 5.38
C VAL A 14 9.28 -3.41 6.86
N GLY A 15 8.06 -3.83 7.17
CA GLY A 15 7.54 -3.81 8.55
C GLY A 15 8.37 -4.65 9.53
N LEU A 16 8.84 -5.84 9.10
CA LEU A 16 9.74 -6.65 9.92
C LEU A 16 11.11 -5.97 10.08
N GLY A 17 11.65 -5.36 9.01
CA GLY A 17 12.88 -4.56 9.09
C GLY A 17 12.76 -3.44 10.13
N TYR A 18 11.66 -2.71 10.13
CA TYR A 18 11.34 -1.69 11.14
C TYR A 18 11.35 -2.27 12.57
N LEU A 19 10.70 -3.42 12.81
CA LEU A 19 10.69 -4.05 14.14
C LEU A 19 12.08 -4.50 14.58
N LEU A 20 12.92 -5.00 13.67
CA LEU A 20 14.29 -5.43 13.98
C LEU A 20 15.19 -4.23 14.36
N LEU A 21 14.99 -3.09 13.72
CA LEU A 21 15.68 -1.84 14.07
C LEU A 21 15.19 -1.32 15.43
N GLN A 22 13.88 -1.28 15.66
CA GLN A 22 13.31 -0.85 16.95
C GLN A 22 13.78 -1.73 18.12
N SER A 23 13.96 -3.04 17.89
CA SER A 23 14.43 -3.96 18.93
C SER A 23 15.94 -3.89 19.18
N GLY A 24 16.68 -3.07 18.42
CA GLY A 24 18.13 -2.97 18.50
C GLY A 24 18.89 -4.21 17.96
N MET A 25 18.19 -5.12 17.26
CA MET A 25 18.85 -6.30 16.66
C MET A 25 19.69 -5.94 15.45
N GLN A 26 19.39 -4.83 14.78
CA GLN A 26 20.13 -4.31 13.64
C GLN A 26 20.19 -2.80 13.69
N GLU A 27 21.19 -2.20 13.03
CA GLU A 27 21.30 -0.74 12.86
C GLU A 27 20.94 -0.32 11.44
N ILE A 28 21.18 -1.17 10.43
CA ILE A 28 20.91 -0.93 9.02
C ILE A 28 20.37 -2.21 8.39
N ILE A 29 19.27 -2.11 7.64
CA ILE A 29 18.65 -3.25 6.94
C ILE A 29 18.27 -2.85 5.52
N LEU A 30 18.53 -3.72 4.55
CA LEU A 30 17.97 -3.63 3.21
C LEU A 30 16.66 -4.44 3.16
N CYS A 31 15.56 -3.76 2.87
CA CYS A 31 14.23 -4.36 2.76
C CYS A 31 13.63 -4.06 1.40
N GLY A 32 12.81 -4.96 0.90
CA GLY A 32 12.11 -4.73 -0.36
C GLY A 32 11.55 -6.00 -0.95
N GLY A 33 11.32 -5.97 -2.24
CA GLY A 33 10.82 -7.11 -3.00
C GLY A 33 11.11 -6.97 -4.48
N ALA A 34 11.01 -8.09 -5.18
CA ALA A 34 11.10 -8.17 -6.62
C ALA A 34 10.07 -9.16 -7.15
N GLN A 35 9.47 -8.84 -8.30
CA GLN A 35 8.47 -9.66 -8.97
C GLN A 35 8.75 -9.68 -10.47
N GLU A 36 8.77 -10.86 -11.01
CA GLU A 36 8.80 -11.13 -12.44
C GLU A 36 7.40 -11.51 -12.94
N THR A 37 7.00 -10.97 -14.08
CA THR A 37 5.78 -11.40 -14.78
C THR A 37 6.12 -12.51 -15.76
N ASN A 38 5.68 -13.74 -15.47
CA ASN A 38 5.83 -14.86 -16.36
C ASN A 38 4.61 -15.79 -16.27
N LYS A 39 4.44 -16.66 -17.28
CA LYS A 39 3.28 -17.55 -17.39
C LYS A 39 3.07 -18.50 -16.20
N TYR A 40 4.12 -18.82 -15.47
CA TYR A 40 4.03 -19.75 -14.33
C TYR A 40 3.54 -19.05 -13.07
N SER A 41 4.10 -17.88 -12.76
CA SER A 41 3.66 -17.08 -11.61
C SER A 41 2.24 -16.54 -11.83
N MET A 42 1.88 -16.18 -13.06
CA MET A 42 0.57 -15.63 -13.39
C MET A 42 -0.52 -16.71 -13.53
N GLY A 43 -0.18 -17.91 -13.97
CA GLY A 43 -1.16 -18.99 -14.19
C GLY A 43 -1.94 -19.40 -12.94
N SER A 44 -1.36 -19.23 -11.73
CA SER A 44 -2.08 -19.48 -10.48
C SER A 44 -3.18 -18.45 -10.21
N PHE A 45 -2.97 -17.19 -10.57
CA PHE A 45 -3.98 -16.14 -10.46
C PHE A 45 -5.06 -16.26 -11.53
N ASP A 46 -4.68 -16.67 -12.75
CA ASP A 46 -5.62 -16.96 -13.82
C ASP A 46 -6.57 -18.09 -13.43
N GLY A 47 -6.03 -19.16 -12.83
CA GLY A 47 -6.82 -20.25 -12.28
C GLY A 47 -7.79 -19.86 -11.16
N LEU A 48 -7.56 -18.73 -10.47
CA LEU A 48 -8.48 -18.16 -9.48
C LEU A 48 -9.53 -17.22 -10.09
N GLY A 49 -9.43 -16.92 -11.38
CA GLY A 49 -10.37 -16.02 -12.07
C GLY A 49 -10.34 -14.57 -11.55
N VAL A 50 -9.18 -14.08 -11.12
CA VAL A 50 -9.05 -12.75 -10.50
C VAL A 50 -8.48 -11.68 -11.44
N PHE A 51 -8.09 -12.06 -12.66
CA PHE A 51 -7.60 -11.12 -13.66
C PHE A 51 -8.73 -10.39 -14.37
N SER A 52 -8.45 -9.12 -14.74
CA SER A 52 -9.32 -8.40 -15.66
C SER A 52 -9.37 -9.09 -17.01
N THR A 53 -10.55 -9.14 -17.59
CA THR A 53 -10.80 -9.66 -18.93
C THR A 53 -10.92 -8.58 -19.99
N ARG A 54 -10.56 -7.35 -19.65
CA ARG A 54 -10.68 -6.14 -20.51
C ARG A 54 -9.55 -6.07 -21.53
N GLU A 55 -9.60 -6.94 -22.54
CA GLU A 55 -8.59 -7.03 -23.61
C GLU A 55 -8.75 -5.95 -24.68
N ASP A 56 -9.98 -5.46 -24.91
CA ASP A 56 -10.27 -4.43 -25.93
C ASP A 56 -9.68 -3.05 -25.59
N THR A 57 -9.51 -2.77 -24.28
CA THR A 57 -8.99 -1.49 -23.81
C THR A 57 -8.03 -1.73 -22.63
N PRO A 58 -6.87 -2.37 -22.88
CA PRO A 58 -5.96 -2.81 -21.81
C PRO A 58 -5.42 -1.66 -20.95
N GLN A 59 -5.31 -0.45 -21.50
CA GLN A 59 -4.89 0.75 -20.75
C GLN A 59 -5.91 1.18 -19.70
N LYS A 60 -7.17 0.71 -19.82
CA LYS A 60 -8.27 0.97 -18.88
C LYS A 60 -8.62 -0.23 -18.01
N ALA A 61 -7.84 -1.31 -18.07
CA ALA A 61 -8.15 -2.54 -17.36
C ALA A 61 -7.92 -2.39 -15.85
N SER A 62 -6.77 -1.85 -15.42
CA SER A 62 -6.54 -1.54 -14.02
C SER A 62 -7.30 -0.26 -13.62
N ARG A 63 -8.38 -0.44 -12.86
CA ARG A 63 -9.32 0.65 -12.50
C ARG A 63 -9.84 0.50 -11.06
N PRO A 64 -8.93 0.55 -10.07
CA PRO A 64 -9.34 0.42 -8.68
C PRO A 64 -10.47 1.36 -8.30
N PHE A 65 -11.42 0.88 -7.47
CA PHE A 65 -12.60 1.60 -6.99
C PHE A 65 -13.66 1.94 -8.04
N ASP A 66 -13.39 1.72 -9.33
CA ASP A 66 -14.39 1.97 -10.37
C ASP A 66 -15.50 0.91 -10.34
N ALA A 67 -16.74 1.33 -10.57
CA ALA A 67 -17.91 0.45 -10.58
C ALA A 67 -17.83 -0.62 -11.68
N GLY A 68 -17.14 -0.33 -12.80
CA GLY A 68 -16.96 -1.26 -13.93
C GLY A 68 -15.67 -2.08 -13.85
N ARG A 69 -14.96 -2.12 -12.70
CA ARG A 69 -13.78 -2.97 -12.53
C ARG A 69 -14.15 -4.46 -12.59
N ASP A 70 -13.26 -5.26 -13.12
CA ASP A 70 -13.51 -6.69 -13.35
C ASP A 70 -12.36 -7.60 -12.91
N GLY A 71 -11.31 -7.07 -12.33
CA GLY A 71 -10.17 -7.84 -11.85
C GLY A 71 -8.87 -7.06 -11.88
N LEU A 72 -7.82 -7.68 -11.37
CA LEU A 72 -6.47 -7.09 -11.34
C LEU A 72 -5.75 -7.26 -12.68
N VAL A 73 -4.79 -6.36 -12.93
CA VAL A 73 -3.83 -6.47 -14.03
C VAL A 73 -2.47 -6.75 -13.41
N PRO A 74 -1.89 -7.94 -13.65
CA PRO A 74 -0.59 -8.29 -13.08
C PRO A 74 0.53 -7.46 -13.70
N SER A 75 1.49 -7.07 -12.90
CA SER A 75 2.72 -6.42 -13.34
C SER A 75 3.90 -6.87 -12.50
N GLY A 76 5.08 -6.36 -12.76
CA GLY A 76 6.29 -6.71 -12.05
C GLY A 76 7.22 -5.52 -11.88
N GLY A 77 8.25 -5.73 -11.08
CA GLY A 77 9.24 -4.70 -10.78
C GLY A 77 10.14 -5.12 -9.63
N ALA A 78 10.90 -4.17 -9.12
CA ALA A 78 11.72 -4.33 -7.93
C ALA A 78 11.84 -2.99 -7.19
N ALA A 79 11.78 -3.05 -5.87
CA ALA A 79 12.03 -1.90 -5.02
C ALA A 79 12.83 -2.33 -3.79
N THR A 80 13.80 -1.52 -3.40
CA THR A 80 14.62 -1.75 -2.20
C THR A 80 14.69 -0.45 -1.40
N LEU A 81 14.42 -0.56 -0.12
CA LEU A 81 14.58 0.52 0.85
C LEU A 81 15.76 0.21 1.76
N VAL A 82 16.56 1.22 2.05
CA VAL A 82 17.57 1.18 3.10
C VAL A 82 16.93 1.74 4.36
N LEU A 83 16.68 0.89 5.34
CA LEU A 83 16.21 1.31 6.66
C LEU A 83 17.39 1.37 7.60
N GLU A 84 17.47 2.41 8.41
CA GLU A 84 18.46 2.52 9.48
C GLU A 84 17.89 3.29 10.67
N THR A 85 18.54 3.13 11.83
CA THR A 85 18.17 3.92 13.01
C THR A 85 18.51 5.39 12.77
N TYR A 86 17.76 6.29 13.41
CA TYR A 86 17.99 7.73 13.32
C TYR A 86 19.42 8.10 13.70
N GLU A 87 19.95 7.50 14.78
CA GLU A 87 21.30 7.71 15.26
C GLU A 87 22.37 7.26 14.25
N SER A 88 22.11 6.17 13.53
CA SER A 88 22.99 5.69 12.47
C SER A 88 23.03 6.66 11.29
N ALA A 89 21.88 7.12 10.82
CA ALA A 89 21.77 8.10 9.74
C ALA A 89 22.49 9.41 10.10
N GLN A 90 22.30 9.91 11.32
CA GLN A 90 22.98 11.10 11.81
C GLN A 90 24.49 10.93 11.88
N ARG A 91 25.01 9.81 12.43
CA ARG A 91 26.45 9.53 12.48
C ARG A 91 27.08 9.50 11.08
N ARG A 92 26.36 9.04 10.09
CA ARG A 92 26.80 8.98 8.69
C ARG A 92 26.64 10.31 7.94
N GLY A 93 25.86 11.24 8.47
CA GLY A 93 25.59 12.53 7.83
C GLY A 93 24.78 12.38 6.53
N VAL A 94 23.87 11.40 6.45
CA VAL A 94 23.05 11.15 5.26
C VAL A 94 21.67 11.77 5.41
N PRO A 95 21.04 12.22 4.30
CA PRO A 95 19.67 12.71 4.34
C PRO A 95 18.69 11.61 4.76
N ILE A 96 17.76 11.94 5.66
CA ILE A 96 16.64 11.09 6.03
C ILE A 96 15.46 11.45 5.12
N LEU A 97 15.10 10.57 4.19
CA LEU A 97 14.03 10.82 3.22
C LEU A 97 12.65 10.79 3.87
N ALA A 98 12.46 9.88 4.82
CA ALA A 98 11.22 9.67 5.54
C ALA A 98 11.46 8.82 6.79
N GLU A 99 10.50 8.78 7.69
CA GLU A 99 10.54 7.98 8.92
C GLU A 99 9.36 7.00 8.95
N ILE A 100 9.63 5.70 9.11
CA ILE A 100 8.58 4.72 9.41
C ILE A 100 8.26 4.85 10.89
N VAL A 101 7.03 5.24 11.21
CA VAL A 101 6.58 5.48 12.58
C VAL A 101 5.57 4.46 13.07
N GLY A 102 4.97 3.69 12.16
CA GLY A 102 3.97 2.69 12.53
C GLY A 102 3.92 1.51 11.58
N TYR A 103 3.78 0.33 12.15
CA TYR A 103 3.52 -0.90 11.43
C TYR A 103 2.44 -1.68 12.15
N GLY A 104 1.39 -2.03 11.42
CA GLY A 104 0.31 -2.87 11.90
C GLY A 104 0.06 -4.03 10.95
N PHE A 105 -0.20 -5.18 11.51
CA PHE A 105 -0.56 -6.36 10.72
C PHE A 105 -1.66 -7.17 11.40
N SER A 106 -2.38 -7.93 10.58
CA SER A 106 -3.41 -8.86 11.03
C SER A 106 -3.46 -10.08 10.12
N SER A 107 -4.08 -11.12 10.62
CA SER A 107 -4.42 -12.30 9.83
C SER A 107 -5.89 -12.62 10.04
N ASN A 108 -6.65 -12.75 8.97
CA ASN A 108 -8.04 -13.16 9.01
C ASN A 108 -8.20 -14.56 8.39
N GLY A 109 -8.72 -15.49 9.17
CA GLY A 109 -8.86 -16.91 8.79
C GLY A 109 -10.04 -17.20 7.89
N GLY A 110 -10.28 -16.39 6.84
CA GLY A 110 -11.35 -16.61 5.89
C GLY A 110 -10.93 -17.48 4.71
N HIS A 111 -11.71 -17.44 3.64
CA HIS A 111 -11.39 -18.11 2.38
C HIS A 111 -10.12 -17.49 1.76
N ILE A 112 -9.30 -18.31 1.07
CA ILE A 112 -8.00 -17.90 0.54
C ILE A 112 -8.04 -16.66 -0.35
N SER A 113 -9.06 -16.52 -1.18
CA SER A 113 -9.19 -15.41 -2.13
C SER A 113 -10.34 -14.45 -1.82
N THR A 114 -11.03 -14.62 -0.68
CA THR A 114 -12.14 -13.75 -0.29
C THR A 114 -11.71 -12.87 0.88
N PRO A 115 -11.35 -11.60 0.64
CA PRO A 115 -11.01 -10.67 1.71
C PRO A 115 -12.26 -10.30 2.53
N ASN A 116 -12.04 -9.83 3.75
CA ASN A 116 -13.07 -9.24 4.62
C ASN A 116 -12.72 -7.79 4.98
N VAL A 117 -13.57 -7.14 5.74
CA VAL A 117 -13.37 -5.75 6.20
C VAL A 117 -12.49 -5.69 7.44
N GLU A 118 -12.65 -6.66 8.34
CA GLU A 118 -12.05 -6.65 9.68
C GLU A 118 -10.53 -6.78 9.67
N GLY A 119 -10.00 -7.62 8.76
CA GLY A 119 -8.54 -7.80 8.62
C GLY A 119 -7.81 -6.50 8.29
N PRO A 120 -8.16 -5.85 7.15
CA PRO A 120 -7.66 -4.53 6.79
C PRO A 120 -7.85 -3.47 7.88
N ALA A 121 -9.05 -3.36 8.44
CA ALA A 121 -9.35 -2.39 9.51
C ALA A 121 -8.45 -2.62 10.74
N THR A 122 -8.26 -3.87 11.14
CA THR A 122 -7.38 -4.23 12.26
C THR A 122 -5.92 -3.88 11.98
N ALA A 123 -5.41 -4.14 10.78
CA ALA A 123 -4.04 -3.79 10.40
C ALA A 123 -3.81 -2.29 10.47
N MET A 124 -4.70 -1.50 9.87
CA MET A 124 -4.64 -0.03 9.89
C MET A 124 -4.75 0.53 11.34
N ALA A 125 -5.68 0.03 12.14
CA ALA A 125 -5.84 0.45 13.54
C ALA A 125 -4.59 0.15 14.38
N ARG A 126 -3.95 -1.01 14.17
CA ARG A 126 -2.69 -1.37 14.83
C ARG A 126 -1.53 -0.49 14.39
N ALA A 127 -1.46 -0.12 13.10
CA ALA A 127 -0.44 0.81 12.60
C ALA A 127 -0.59 2.18 13.27
N LEU A 128 -1.82 2.72 13.35
CA LEU A 128 -2.11 3.98 14.05
C LEU A 128 -1.72 3.91 15.55
N ALA A 129 -2.09 2.82 16.22
CA ALA A 129 -1.74 2.62 17.62
C ALA A 129 -0.22 2.52 17.83
N ASN A 130 0.49 1.80 16.96
CA ASN A 130 1.94 1.67 17.01
C ASN A 130 2.65 3.01 16.77
N ALA A 131 2.11 3.84 15.86
CA ALA A 131 2.60 5.18 15.57
C ALA A 131 2.21 6.23 16.64
N HIS A 132 1.36 5.88 17.62
CA HIS A 132 0.72 6.84 18.53
C HIS A 132 -0.01 7.98 17.81
N MET A 133 -0.62 7.67 16.66
CA MET A 133 -1.33 8.62 15.79
C MET A 133 -2.82 8.33 15.73
N GLN A 134 -3.58 9.35 15.34
CA GLN A 134 -5.01 9.24 15.05
C GLN A 134 -5.25 9.30 13.53
N ALA A 135 -6.42 8.86 13.08
CA ALA A 135 -6.78 8.89 11.65
C ALA A 135 -6.64 10.29 11.01
N LYS A 136 -6.98 11.35 11.75
CA LYS A 136 -6.87 12.75 11.30
C LYS A 136 -5.44 13.23 11.05
N ASP A 137 -4.44 12.51 11.57
CA ASP A 137 -3.02 12.85 11.42
C ASP A 137 -2.43 12.27 10.12
N ILE A 138 -3.24 11.52 9.35
CA ILE A 138 -2.86 10.92 8.07
C ILE A 138 -3.37 11.80 6.93
N ASP A 139 -2.46 12.34 6.13
CA ASP A 139 -2.76 13.23 5.00
C ASP A 139 -3.09 12.49 3.71
N TYR A 140 -2.66 11.22 3.59
CA TYR A 140 -2.85 10.42 2.38
C TYR A 140 -2.85 8.92 2.70
N ILE A 141 -3.69 8.17 1.99
CA ILE A 141 -3.69 6.70 2.01
C ILE A 141 -3.37 6.17 0.62
N ASN A 142 -2.26 5.42 0.50
CA ASN A 142 -2.00 4.59 -0.67
C ASN A 142 -2.72 3.25 -0.44
N ALA A 143 -3.83 3.05 -1.13
CA ALA A 143 -4.68 1.89 -0.96
C ALA A 143 -4.10 0.66 -1.66
N HIS A 144 -4.34 -0.51 -1.08
CA HIS A 144 -4.03 -1.77 -1.75
C HIS A 144 -4.84 -1.96 -3.03
N ALA A 145 -6.07 -1.53 -3.05
CA ALA A 145 -7.07 -1.66 -4.12
C ALA A 145 -6.51 -2.11 -5.48
N THR A 146 -6.80 -3.36 -5.82
CA THR A 146 -6.21 -4.07 -6.97
C THR A 146 -7.10 -4.10 -8.20
N SER A 147 -8.21 -3.35 -8.20
CA SER A 147 -9.26 -3.42 -9.23
C SER A 147 -10.12 -4.70 -9.15
N THR A 148 -10.11 -5.40 -8.02
CA THR A 148 -10.99 -6.56 -7.78
C THR A 148 -12.30 -6.11 -7.14
N LEU A 149 -13.42 -6.73 -7.55
CA LEU A 149 -14.75 -6.35 -7.08
C LEU A 149 -14.88 -6.36 -5.55
N VAL A 150 -14.50 -7.46 -4.93
CA VAL A 150 -14.67 -7.67 -3.49
C VAL A 150 -13.54 -7.01 -2.68
N GLY A 151 -12.32 -7.06 -3.20
CA GLY A 151 -11.15 -6.50 -2.51
C GLY A 151 -11.27 -5.01 -2.29
N ASP A 152 -11.53 -4.27 -3.35
CA ASP A 152 -11.62 -2.81 -3.31
C ASP A 152 -12.81 -2.34 -2.46
N ALA A 153 -13.99 -3.01 -2.58
CA ALA A 153 -15.16 -2.67 -1.78
C ALA A 153 -14.93 -2.88 -0.28
N ASN A 154 -14.26 -3.97 0.11
CA ASN A 154 -13.95 -4.25 1.51
C ASN A 154 -12.89 -3.30 2.07
N GLU A 155 -11.88 -2.95 1.26
CA GLU A 155 -10.90 -1.92 1.66
C GLU A 155 -11.55 -0.55 1.80
N ALA A 156 -12.45 -0.16 0.88
CA ALA A 156 -13.19 1.10 0.97
C ALA A 156 -14.00 1.18 2.26
N LYS A 157 -14.70 0.10 2.65
CA LYS A 157 -15.42 0.03 3.94
C LYS A 157 -14.48 0.17 5.13
N ALA A 158 -13.34 -0.54 5.12
CA ALA A 158 -12.36 -0.50 6.20
C ALA A 158 -11.74 0.90 6.35
N ILE A 159 -11.38 1.56 5.24
CA ILE A 159 -10.88 2.94 5.24
C ILE A 159 -11.96 3.89 5.77
N HIS A 160 -13.19 3.79 5.25
CA HIS A 160 -14.28 4.67 5.69
C HIS A 160 -14.57 4.52 7.20
N GLN A 161 -14.53 3.29 7.71
CA GLN A 161 -14.76 3.01 9.14
C GLN A 161 -13.75 3.71 10.05
N LEU A 162 -12.49 3.84 9.64
CA LEU A 162 -11.41 4.40 10.46
C LEU A 162 -11.12 5.87 10.16
N PHE A 163 -11.18 6.28 8.90
CA PHE A 163 -10.74 7.60 8.44
C PHE A 163 -11.91 8.48 7.97
N GLY A 164 -13.12 7.93 7.84
CA GLY A 164 -14.26 8.67 7.31
C GLY A 164 -14.09 8.99 5.83
N SER A 165 -14.57 10.16 5.42
CA SER A 165 -14.62 10.59 4.01
C SER A 165 -13.66 11.74 3.67
N HIS A 166 -12.73 12.08 4.56
CA HIS A 166 -11.91 13.30 4.39
C HIS A 166 -10.48 13.03 3.93
N THR A 167 -9.88 11.92 4.36
CA THR A 167 -8.51 11.58 4.01
C THR A 167 -8.40 11.23 2.52
N PRO A 168 -7.53 11.91 1.75
CA PRO A 168 -7.27 11.58 0.36
C PRO A 168 -6.79 10.12 0.18
N VAL A 169 -7.36 9.43 -0.81
CA VAL A 169 -7.06 8.03 -1.12
C VAL A 169 -6.79 7.89 -2.61
N SER A 170 -5.74 7.18 -2.97
CA SER A 170 -5.58 6.65 -4.32
C SER A 170 -4.87 5.30 -4.31
N SER A 171 -5.05 4.52 -5.37
CA SER A 171 -4.26 3.32 -5.62
C SER A 171 -3.34 3.56 -6.82
N THR A 172 -2.03 3.52 -6.58
CA THR A 172 -1.03 3.62 -7.64
C THR A 172 -1.12 2.46 -8.63
N LYS A 173 -1.78 1.35 -8.25
CA LYS A 173 -2.05 0.21 -9.12
C LYS A 173 -2.93 0.53 -10.32
N SER A 174 -3.66 1.64 -10.28
CA SER A 174 -4.36 2.15 -11.47
C SER A 174 -3.40 2.47 -12.63
N MET A 175 -2.14 2.82 -12.32
CA MET A 175 -1.09 3.17 -13.28
C MET A 175 -0.08 2.04 -13.50
N THR A 176 0.32 1.35 -12.42
CA THR A 176 1.37 0.33 -12.44
C THR A 176 0.86 -1.08 -12.71
N GLY A 177 -0.44 -1.32 -12.53
CA GLY A 177 -0.96 -2.67 -12.33
C GLY A 177 -0.59 -3.19 -10.93
N HIS A 178 -0.88 -4.44 -10.67
CA HIS A 178 -0.56 -5.09 -9.41
C HIS A 178 0.81 -5.79 -9.50
N GLU A 179 1.82 -5.20 -8.90
CA GLU A 179 3.20 -5.71 -8.83
C GLU A 179 3.33 -6.92 -7.86
N CYS A 180 2.21 -7.56 -7.56
CA CYS A 180 2.07 -8.78 -6.73
C CYS A 180 2.79 -8.65 -5.38
N TRP A 181 3.70 -9.59 -5.12
CA TRP A 181 4.36 -9.69 -3.81
C TRP A 181 5.28 -8.54 -3.47
N MET A 182 5.79 -7.81 -4.44
CA MET A 182 6.68 -6.66 -4.19
C MET A 182 5.94 -5.31 -4.06
N ALA A 183 4.66 -5.24 -4.45
CA ALA A 183 3.88 -4.02 -4.54
C ALA A 183 3.99 -3.09 -3.31
N GLY A 184 3.93 -3.66 -2.10
CA GLY A 184 4.02 -2.85 -0.87
C GLY A 184 5.36 -2.13 -0.69
N ALA A 185 6.46 -2.63 -1.27
CA ALA A 185 7.74 -1.93 -1.24
C ALA A 185 7.78 -0.78 -2.27
N SER A 186 7.28 -1.01 -3.49
CA SER A 186 7.22 0.04 -4.52
C SER A 186 6.25 1.17 -4.13
N GLU A 187 5.12 0.83 -3.53
CA GLU A 187 4.12 1.80 -3.06
C GLU A 187 4.64 2.72 -1.96
N LEU A 188 5.50 2.21 -1.07
CA LEU A 188 6.22 3.05 -0.12
C LEU A 188 7.16 4.02 -0.84
N VAL A 189 7.93 3.56 -1.85
CA VAL A 189 8.80 4.42 -2.65
C VAL A 189 7.98 5.49 -3.38
N TYR A 190 6.88 5.11 -4.04
CA TYR A 190 6.02 6.07 -4.74
C TYR A 190 5.44 7.11 -3.77
N SER A 191 4.97 6.69 -2.60
CA SER A 191 4.39 7.58 -1.62
C SER A 191 5.42 8.52 -0.98
N ILE A 192 6.66 8.05 -0.78
CA ILE A 192 7.79 8.91 -0.35
C ILE A 192 8.11 9.96 -1.42
N LEU A 193 8.13 9.57 -2.70
CA LEU A 193 8.35 10.53 -3.80
C LEU A 193 7.21 11.55 -3.89
N MET A 194 5.97 11.15 -3.70
CA MET A 194 4.83 12.06 -3.61
C MET A 194 4.99 13.05 -2.44
N MET A 195 5.36 12.55 -1.27
CA MET A 195 5.64 13.36 -0.07
C MET A 195 6.75 14.38 -0.31
N GLN A 196 7.84 13.97 -0.95
CA GLN A 196 8.99 14.86 -1.22
C GLN A 196 8.69 15.95 -2.24
N ASN A 197 7.68 15.76 -3.09
CA ASN A 197 7.32 16.68 -4.17
C ASN A 197 5.93 17.33 -3.96
N ASP A 198 5.34 17.20 -2.78
CA ASP A 198 4.09 17.82 -2.36
C ASP A 198 2.92 17.58 -3.33
N PHE A 199 2.75 16.34 -3.82
CA PHE A 199 1.62 15.98 -4.65
C PHE A 199 1.08 14.59 -4.33
N ILE A 200 -0.18 14.36 -4.69
CA ILE A 200 -0.82 13.04 -4.67
C ILE A 200 -1.07 12.60 -6.11
N ALA A 201 -0.56 11.43 -6.48
CA ALA A 201 -0.83 10.82 -7.76
C ALA A 201 -2.29 10.32 -7.83
N PRO A 202 -2.97 10.47 -8.98
CA PRO A 202 -4.37 10.10 -9.10
C PRO A 202 -4.59 8.59 -9.15
N ASN A 203 -5.78 8.19 -8.78
CA ASN A 203 -6.37 6.93 -9.21
C ASN A 203 -6.97 7.13 -10.61
N ILE A 204 -6.30 6.65 -11.65
CA ILE A 204 -6.77 6.80 -13.02
C ILE A 204 -7.83 5.75 -13.40
N ASN A 205 -8.45 5.91 -14.57
CA ASN A 205 -9.43 4.99 -15.15
C ASN A 205 -10.78 4.90 -14.42
N ILE A 206 -11.10 5.84 -13.54
CA ILE A 206 -12.42 5.92 -12.91
C ILE A 206 -13.40 6.60 -13.88
N GLU A 207 -14.48 5.90 -14.22
CA GLU A 207 -15.64 6.44 -14.92
C GLU A 207 -16.79 6.69 -13.92
N ALA A 208 -16.96 5.79 -12.95
CA ALA A 208 -17.91 5.95 -11.85
C ALA A 208 -17.42 5.17 -10.63
N LEU A 209 -17.50 5.76 -9.44
CA LEU A 209 -17.20 5.05 -8.20
C LEU A 209 -18.34 4.08 -7.84
N ASP A 210 -18.00 2.94 -7.23
CA ASP A 210 -19.01 2.05 -6.65
C ASP A 210 -19.61 2.62 -5.35
N GLU A 211 -20.65 1.99 -4.82
CA GLU A 211 -21.40 2.45 -3.65
C GLU A 211 -20.50 2.66 -2.41
N ASP A 212 -19.52 1.81 -2.19
CA ASP A 212 -18.64 1.90 -1.03
C ASP A 212 -17.52 2.92 -1.25
N SER A 213 -16.98 2.98 -2.45
CA SER A 213 -15.90 3.92 -2.81
C SER A 213 -16.38 5.36 -2.90
N GLN A 214 -17.66 5.61 -3.20
CA GLN A 214 -18.27 6.96 -3.14
C GLN A 214 -18.21 7.61 -1.75
N LYS A 215 -18.02 6.81 -0.70
CA LYS A 215 -17.89 7.30 0.68
C LYS A 215 -16.49 7.83 1.00
N LEU A 216 -15.53 7.64 0.10
CA LEU A 216 -14.13 8.04 0.26
C LEU A 216 -13.80 9.30 -0.56
N HIS A 217 -12.72 9.97 -0.17
CA HIS A 217 -12.12 11.04 -0.96
C HIS A 217 -11.11 10.46 -1.95
N ILE A 218 -11.60 9.82 -3.02
CA ILE A 218 -10.73 9.25 -4.06
C ILE A 218 -10.16 10.36 -4.92
N ILE A 219 -8.84 10.44 -5.04
CA ILE A 219 -8.13 11.41 -5.85
C ILE A 219 -8.10 10.92 -7.30
N THR A 220 -8.75 11.65 -8.22
CA THR A 220 -8.87 11.30 -9.64
C THR A 220 -8.02 12.19 -10.56
N GLN A 221 -7.38 13.22 -10.01
CA GLN A 221 -6.46 14.10 -10.72
C GLN A 221 -5.25 14.37 -9.83
N THR A 222 -4.08 14.63 -10.44
CA THR A 222 -2.90 15.02 -9.65
C THR A 222 -3.23 16.23 -8.78
N THR A 223 -3.09 16.07 -7.48
CA THR A 223 -3.42 17.10 -6.49
C THR A 223 -2.16 17.61 -5.83
N GLN A 224 -1.89 18.90 -5.94
CA GLN A 224 -0.78 19.56 -5.22
C GLN A 224 -1.20 19.73 -3.76
N GLN A 225 -0.55 18.98 -2.90
CA GLN A 225 -0.85 18.97 -1.47
C GLN A 225 0.36 18.45 -0.69
N PRO A 226 0.81 19.14 0.38
CA PRO A 226 1.81 18.61 1.28
C PRO A 226 1.33 17.32 1.95
N ILE A 227 2.20 16.33 1.99
CA ILE A 227 1.97 15.07 2.71
C ILE A 227 3.00 15.03 3.85
N ARG A 228 2.54 15.15 5.09
CA ARG A 228 3.39 15.03 6.30
C ARG A 228 3.42 13.61 6.82
N ALA A 229 2.31 12.90 6.67
CA ALA A 229 2.18 11.51 7.01
C ALA A 229 1.27 10.78 6.03
N PHE A 230 1.66 9.59 5.61
CA PHE A 230 0.82 8.71 4.82
C PHE A 230 0.73 7.30 5.42
N LEU A 231 -0.34 6.60 5.05
CA LEU A 231 -0.53 5.19 5.34
C LEU A 231 -0.51 4.41 4.02
N SER A 232 0.26 3.32 3.95
CA SER A 232 0.31 2.40 2.82
C SER A 232 -0.22 1.04 3.21
N ASN A 233 -1.20 0.53 2.46
CA ASN A 233 -1.88 -0.72 2.69
C ASN A 233 -1.38 -1.82 1.75
N SER A 234 -1.26 -3.03 2.26
CA SER A 234 -1.02 -4.24 1.46
C SER A 234 -1.78 -5.42 2.06
N PHE A 235 -2.72 -5.97 1.29
CA PHE A 235 -3.57 -7.07 1.74
C PHE A 235 -3.40 -8.27 0.81
N GLY A 236 -2.97 -9.40 1.38
CA GLY A 236 -2.62 -10.59 0.63
C GLY A 236 -3.69 -11.67 0.71
N PHE A 237 -3.79 -12.48 -0.34
CA PHE A 237 -4.55 -13.71 -0.31
C PHE A 237 -4.09 -14.60 0.85
N GLY A 238 -5.01 -15.39 1.43
CA GLY A 238 -4.78 -16.10 2.68
C GLY A 238 -5.06 -15.25 3.93
N GLY A 239 -5.50 -13.99 3.74
CA GLY A 239 -5.92 -13.11 4.82
C GLY A 239 -4.78 -12.44 5.58
N THR A 240 -3.62 -12.28 4.97
CA THR A 240 -2.51 -11.52 5.55
C THR A 240 -2.64 -10.03 5.19
N ASN A 241 -2.64 -9.16 6.19
CA ASN A 241 -2.85 -7.74 6.02
C ASN A 241 -1.74 -6.95 6.69
N SER A 242 -1.24 -5.94 6.01
CA SER A 242 -0.18 -5.04 6.46
C SER A 242 -0.56 -3.60 6.19
N ALA A 243 -0.27 -2.73 7.16
CA ALA A 243 -0.37 -1.28 7.01
C ALA A 243 0.89 -0.64 7.61
N ILE A 244 1.50 0.28 6.87
CA ILE A 244 2.71 1.01 7.29
C ILE A 244 2.40 2.50 7.29
N ILE A 245 2.77 3.19 8.36
CA ILE A 245 2.69 4.65 8.45
C ILE A 245 4.08 5.25 8.35
N VAL A 246 4.21 6.21 7.47
CA VAL A 246 5.44 6.93 7.19
C VAL A 246 5.20 8.43 7.37
N LYS A 247 6.14 9.11 8.02
CA LYS A 247 6.16 10.56 8.17
C LYS A 247 7.30 11.18 7.37
N CYS A 248 7.13 12.44 7.02
CA CYS A 248 8.22 13.25 6.49
C CYS A 248 9.39 13.26 7.49
N GLY A 249 10.62 13.09 7.00
CA GLY A 249 11.81 13.28 7.81
C GLY A 249 11.90 14.72 8.32
N ASP A 250 12.76 14.96 9.32
CA ASP A 250 12.89 16.28 9.96
C ASP A 250 13.07 17.41 8.93
N GLU A 251 12.25 18.45 9.01
CA GLU A 251 12.29 19.64 8.13
C GLU A 251 13.62 20.40 8.22
N THR A 252 14.45 20.09 9.22
CA THR A 252 15.77 20.71 9.42
C THR A 252 16.85 20.23 8.44
N MET A 253 16.53 19.25 7.57
CA MET A 253 17.47 18.68 6.59
C MET A 253 17.03 18.85 5.12
N ARG A 254 16.05 19.71 4.83
CA ARG A 254 15.67 20.10 3.46
C ARG A 254 16.57 21.23 2.93
#